data_206964e3408375c40e08e2d3e1c6380d
#
_entry.id   206964e3408375c40e08e2d3e1c6380d
#
_cell.length_a   1.000
_cell.length_b   1.000
_cell.length_c   1.000
_cell.angle_alpha   90.00
_cell.angle_beta   90.00
_cell.angle_gamma   90.00
#
_symmetry.space_group_name_H-M   'P 1'
#
loop_
_entity.id
_entity.type
_entity.pdbx_description
1 polymer ?
#
loop_
_entity_poly.entity_id
_entity_poly.type
_entity_poly.pdbx_seq_one_letter_code
_entity_poly.pdbx_strand_id
1 'polypeptide(L)'
;QEGGNFSANTAEIGSGVYQDGIYQMSGSALVDEGNDVYLPAEKYIEVMQKLQSVPAARVTPDRYENGRMVVKVSYGNRTGSMEWERFLLTPQSRYCLRPGDYQDRRAGTLKEAVTISSEYTVQYDKNTKAQVEQMPEPSVKYWYEKAAVSEQIPKWLDVPFLGWNENQTAKEGQYQPGENLPAEKNQDLTLYAIWEDRVSIRYLGNHAEEGQEKSEIVSYEDCLQNGYRIQKNKGYTDYKRNRHTFAGWDQRADVGAKEAAFQENRENRISYEELRK
;
A
#
# COMPACT_ATOMS: atom_id res chain seq x y z
N GLN A 1 -32.52 26.69 7.09
CA GLN A 1 -31.70 27.43 8.05
C GLN A 1 -30.68 28.27 7.30
N GLU A 2 -30.77 29.57 7.35
CA GLU A 2 -29.84 30.51 6.71
C GLU A 2 -28.73 30.96 7.66
N GLY A 3 -28.96 30.79 8.96
CA GLY A 3 -28.07 31.07 10.06
C GLY A 3 -28.64 30.50 11.36
N GLY A 4 -27.98 30.83 12.48
CA GLY A 4 -28.35 30.30 13.79
C GLY A 4 -27.75 28.93 14.08
N ASN A 5 -27.94 28.45 15.30
CA ASN A 5 -27.36 27.23 15.83
C ASN A 5 -28.41 26.36 16.51
N PHE A 6 -28.38 25.06 16.21
CA PHE A 6 -29.04 24.02 17.01
C PHE A 6 -28.01 23.44 17.97
N SER A 7 -28.16 23.64 19.24
CA SER A 7 -27.23 23.20 20.27
C SER A 7 -27.93 22.75 21.56
N ALA A 8 -27.25 21.93 22.32
CA ALA A 8 -27.67 21.45 23.64
C ALA A 8 -29.06 20.78 23.67
N ASN A 9 -29.49 20.20 22.55
CA ASN A 9 -30.72 19.41 22.50
C ASN A 9 -30.40 17.95 22.82
N THR A 10 -31.41 17.25 23.32
CA THR A 10 -31.34 15.80 23.62
C THR A 10 -32.52 15.08 22.98
N ALA A 11 -32.21 14.04 22.23
CA ALA A 11 -33.18 13.10 21.69
C ALA A 11 -32.51 11.75 21.49
N GLU A 12 -33.26 10.69 21.41
CA GLU A 12 -32.76 9.37 21.10
C GLU A 12 -32.22 9.31 19.66
N ILE A 13 -32.84 10.03 18.73
CA ILE A 13 -32.51 10.11 17.32
C ILE A 13 -32.71 11.55 16.85
N GLY A 14 -31.71 12.11 16.11
CA GLY A 14 -31.81 13.45 15.54
C GLY A 14 -31.88 14.55 16.60
N SER A 15 -30.93 14.58 17.50
CA SER A 15 -30.90 15.52 18.62
C SER A 15 -30.88 16.98 18.18
N GLY A 16 -30.36 17.31 17.00
CA GLY A 16 -30.48 18.63 16.40
C GLY A 16 -31.66 18.74 15.46
N VAL A 17 -31.75 17.83 14.51
CA VAL A 17 -32.78 17.82 13.47
C VAL A 17 -33.16 16.38 13.12
N TYR A 18 -34.44 16.06 13.18
CA TYR A 18 -35.02 14.88 12.53
C TYR A 18 -35.62 15.31 11.19
N GLN A 19 -35.04 14.85 10.07
CA GLN A 19 -35.44 15.31 8.75
C GLN A 19 -36.64 14.50 8.20
N ASP A 20 -37.81 15.00 8.30
CA ASP A 20 -39.00 14.42 7.64
C ASP A 20 -39.29 15.07 6.26
N GLY A 21 -39.04 16.36 6.12
CA GLY A 21 -39.18 17.13 4.88
C GLY A 21 -37.85 17.41 4.16
N ILE A 22 -37.76 18.63 3.61
CA ILE A 22 -36.51 19.16 3.01
C ILE A 22 -35.79 19.99 4.08
N TYR A 23 -34.57 19.64 4.40
CA TYR A 23 -33.71 20.42 5.30
C TYR A 23 -32.63 21.14 4.49
N GLN A 24 -32.67 22.47 4.52
CA GLN A 24 -31.75 23.33 3.78
C GLN A 24 -30.85 24.09 4.74
N MET A 25 -29.56 24.18 4.38
CA MET A 25 -28.55 24.95 5.11
C MET A 25 -27.89 25.98 4.21
N SER A 26 -27.54 27.14 4.76
CA SER A 26 -26.77 28.18 4.06
C SER A 26 -26.06 29.13 5.03
N GLY A 27 -25.03 29.81 4.56
CA GLY A 27 -24.33 30.86 5.33
C GLY A 27 -23.76 30.37 6.65
N SER A 28 -24.19 30.96 7.75
CA SER A 28 -23.71 30.62 9.10
C SER A 28 -24.56 29.56 9.82
N ALA A 29 -25.36 28.78 9.10
CA ALA A 29 -26.13 27.68 9.66
C ALA A 29 -25.22 26.65 10.33
N LEU A 30 -25.56 26.24 11.54
CA LEU A 30 -24.76 25.30 12.35
C LEU A 30 -25.68 24.36 13.12
N VAL A 31 -25.35 23.08 13.11
CA VAL A 31 -25.80 22.11 14.09
C VAL A 31 -24.56 21.70 14.89
N ASP A 32 -24.55 22.08 16.16
CA ASP A 32 -23.42 21.89 17.07
C ASP A 32 -22.96 20.40 17.11
N GLU A 33 -21.71 20.17 17.35
CA GLU A 33 -21.11 18.80 17.37
C GLU A 33 -21.77 17.85 18.38
N GLY A 34 -22.37 18.39 19.45
CA GLY A 34 -23.15 17.61 20.41
C GLY A 34 -24.52 17.20 19.89
N ASN A 35 -24.92 17.71 18.72
CA ASN A 35 -26.18 17.43 18.07
C ASN A 35 -25.96 16.85 16.68
N ASP A 36 -26.96 16.21 16.11
CA ASP A 36 -26.91 15.61 14.80
C ASP A 36 -28.12 15.94 13.92
N VAL A 37 -27.93 15.74 12.62
CA VAL A 37 -29.01 15.71 11.65
C VAL A 37 -29.29 14.27 11.30
N TYR A 38 -30.40 13.73 11.76
CA TYR A 38 -30.81 12.39 11.38
C TYR A 38 -31.47 12.39 10.01
N LEU A 39 -31.01 11.51 9.16
CA LEU A 39 -31.45 11.36 7.77
C LEU A 39 -32.14 10.00 7.57
N PRO A 40 -33.49 9.95 7.55
CA PRO A 40 -34.23 8.77 7.08
C PRO A 40 -33.87 8.38 5.64
N ALA A 41 -34.39 7.24 5.18
CA ALA A 41 -34.12 6.73 3.85
C ALA A 41 -34.27 7.81 2.76
N GLU A 42 -33.30 7.88 1.85
CA GLU A 42 -33.26 8.81 0.71
C GLU A 42 -33.27 10.32 1.06
N LYS A 43 -33.24 10.68 2.33
CA LYS A 43 -33.11 12.08 2.73
C LYS A 43 -31.66 12.55 2.72
N TYR A 44 -31.47 13.82 2.45
CA TYR A 44 -30.17 14.50 2.43
C TYR A 44 -30.33 15.97 2.87
N ILE A 45 -29.27 16.57 3.36
CA ILE A 45 -29.21 18.02 3.60
C ILE A 45 -28.99 18.71 2.24
N GLU A 46 -29.74 19.75 1.94
CA GLU A 46 -29.54 20.57 0.76
C GLU A 46 -28.82 21.87 1.14
N VAL A 47 -27.59 22.05 0.59
CA VAL A 47 -26.81 23.27 0.83
C VAL A 47 -27.08 24.26 -0.29
N MET A 48 -27.71 25.39 0.08
CA MET A 48 -28.17 26.40 -0.86
C MET A 48 -27.18 27.52 -1.12
N GLN A 49 -26.25 27.76 -0.19
CA GLN A 49 -25.14 28.70 -0.29
C GLN A 49 -23.97 28.15 0.53
N LYS A 50 -22.75 28.63 0.24
CA LYS A 50 -21.54 28.23 0.94
C LYS A 50 -21.69 28.34 2.45
N LEU A 51 -21.42 27.25 3.15
CA LEU A 51 -21.42 27.22 4.61
C LEU A 51 -20.16 27.89 5.15
N GLN A 52 -20.24 28.50 6.31
CA GLN A 52 -19.11 29.18 6.96
C GLN A 52 -18.48 28.34 8.05
N SER A 53 -19.27 27.53 8.75
CA SER A 53 -18.81 26.69 9.86
C SER A 53 -18.09 25.42 9.37
N VAL A 54 -17.10 24.96 10.14
CA VAL A 54 -16.38 23.70 9.95
C VAL A 54 -16.18 23.05 11.32
N PRO A 55 -16.87 21.97 11.65
CA PRO A 55 -17.99 21.39 10.92
C PRO A 55 -19.24 22.27 10.94
N ALA A 56 -20.13 22.11 9.98
CA ALA A 56 -21.43 22.75 9.95
C ALA A 56 -22.54 21.85 10.53
N ALA A 57 -22.38 20.53 10.38
CA ALA A 57 -23.30 19.56 10.98
C ALA A 57 -22.66 18.17 11.07
N ARG A 58 -23.13 17.40 12.05
CA ARG A 58 -22.95 15.94 12.11
C ARG A 58 -24.19 15.30 11.46
N VAL A 59 -23.93 14.28 10.62
CA VAL A 59 -24.97 13.55 9.90
C VAL A 59 -25.09 12.14 10.46
N THR A 60 -26.30 11.71 10.78
CA THR A 60 -26.66 10.36 11.21
C THR A 60 -27.64 9.74 10.22
N PRO A 61 -27.21 8.97 9.24
CA PRO A 61 -28.11 8.30 8.33
C PRO A 61 -28.78 7.08 8.99
N ASP A 62 -29.99 6.72 8.56
CA ASP A 62 -30.66 5.49 9.00
C ASP A 62 -29.93 4.23 8.54
N ARG A 63 -29.21 4.31 7.40
CA ARG A 63 -28.36 3.25 6.85
C ARG A 63 -27.04 3.80 6.34
N TYR A 64 -25.99 3.07 6.66
CA TYR A 64 -24.65 3.34 6.16
C TYR A 64 -24.41 2.47 4.92
N GLU A 65 -24.57 3.07 3.75
CA GLU A 65 -24.43 2.40 2.46
C GLU A 65 -23.48 3.18 1.55
N ASN A 66 -22.59 2.47 0.86
CA ASN A 66 -21.67 3.09 -0.08
C ASN A 66 -22.41 3.82 -1.21
N GLY A 67 -21.97 5.03 -1.50
CA GLY A 67 -22.57 5.87 -2.55
C GLY A 67 -23.85 6.58 -2.13
N ARG A 68 -24.36 6.37 -0.91
CA ARG A 68 -25.53 7.10 -0.40
C ARG A 68 -25.19 8.58 -0.27
N MET A 69 -25.93 9.41 -0.98
CA MET A 69 -25.86 10.87 -0.86
C MET A 69 -26.50 11.32 0.44
N VAL A 70 -25.75 12.05 1.26
CA VAL A 70 -26.20 12.64 2.53
C VAL A 70 -26.25 14.16 2.48
N VAL A 71 -25.52 14.78 1.56
CA VAL A 71 -25.59 16.23 1.29
C VAL A 71 -25.62 16.45 -0.21
N LYS A 72 -26.49 17.35 -0.63
CA LYS A 72 -26.64 17.85 -2.00
C LYS A 72 -26.28 19.33 -2.02
N VAL A 73 -25.30 19.71 -2.86
CA VAL A 73 -24.90 21.11 -3.02
C VAL A 73 -25.64 21.72 -4.20
N SER A 74 -26.57 22.65 -3.93
CA SER A 74 -27.46 23.23 -4.94
C SER A 74 -26.92 24.54 -5.53
N TYR A 75 -25.85 25.11 -5.00
CA TYR A 75 -25.21 26.31 -5.54
C TYR A 75 -23.88 25.93 -6.24
N GLY A 76 -23.35 26.82 -7.06
CA GLY A 76 -22.06 26.66 -7.72
C GLY A 76 -21.99 25.49 -8.70
N ASN A 77 -20.79 25.21 -9.16
CA ASN A 77 -20.43 24.05 -9.96
C ASN A 77 -19.48 23.17 -9.14
N ARG A 78 -19.23 21.91 -9.56
CA ARG A 78 -18.36 20.92 -8.89
C ARG A 78 -16.94 21.44 -8.59
N THR A 79 -16.44 22.39 -9.38
CA THR A 79 -15.11 22.98 -9.19
C THR A 79 -15.18 24.17 -8.25
N GLY A 80 -15.06 23.95 -6.94
CA GLY A 80 -14.88 25.05 -5.99
C GLY A 80 -15.65 25.03 -4.69
N SER A 81 -16.58 24.12 -4.51
CA SER A 81 -17.22 23.94 -3.22
C SER A 81 -16.61 22.72 -2.53
N MET A 82 -15.89 22.88 -1.46
CA MET A 82 -15.37 21.77 -0.64
C MET A 82 -16.32 21.53 0.54
N GLU A 83 -17.61 21.36 0.25
CA GLU A 83 -18.63 21.26 1.29
C GLU A 83 -18.55 19.94 2.08
N TRP A 84 -17.99 18.87 1.48
CA TRP A 84 -17.83 17.59 2.18
C TRP A 84 -17.00 17.71 3.47
N GLU A 85 -16.02 18.61 3.52
CA GLU A 85 -15.17 18.85 4.70
C GLU A 85 -15.92 19.53 5.85
N ARG A 86 -17.12 20.04 5.58
CA ARG A 86 -17.95 20.75 6.56
C ARG A 86 -18.93 19.85 7.28
N PHE A 87 -18.94 18.57 6.95
CA PHE A 87 -19.82 17.60 7.57
C PHE A 87 -19.04 16.51 8.28
N LEU A 88 -19.58 16.06 9.40
CA LEU A 88 -19.11 14.89 10.13
C LEU A 88 -20.11 13.77 9.97
N LEU A 89 -19.64 12.55 9.81
CA LEU A 89 -20.50 11.37 9.91
C LEU A 89 -20.56 10.91 11.37
N THR A 90 -21.73 10.54 11.85
CA THR A 90 -21.80 9.84 13.13
C THR A 90 -21.00 8.55 13.01
N PRO A 91 -20.04 8.29 13.93
CA PRO A 91 -19.12 7.20 13.77
C PRO A 91 -19.81 5.85 13.62
N GLN A 92 -19.46 5.16 12.54
CA GLN A 92 -19.84 3.78 12.28
C GLN A 92 -18.64 3.10 11.63
N SER A 93 -18.30 1.91 12.08
CA SER A 93 -17.12 1.19 11.61
C SER A 93 -16.99 1.18 10.08
N ARG A 94 -15.83 1.55 9.56
CA ARG A 94 -15.46 1.58 8.14
C ARG A 94 -16.16 2.61 7.28
N TYR A 95 -16.99 3.48 7.82
CA TYR A 95 -17.67 4.48 7.01
C TYR A 95 -17.17 5.89 7.28
N CYS A 96 -17.02 6.67 6.20
CA CYS A 96 -16.65 8.07 6.20
C CYS A 96 -17.48 8.85 5.18
N LEU A 97 -17.30 10.16 5.18
CA LEU A 97 -17.84 11.03 4.14
C LEU A 97 -16.79 11.26 3.06
N ARG A 98 -17.24 11.23 1.80
CA ARG A 98 -16.39 11.51 0.63
C ARG A 98 -17.08 12.46 -0.32
N PRO A 99 -16.31 13.26 -1.09
CA PRO A 99 -16.90 14.04 -2.17
C PRO A 99 -17.49 13.09 -3.20
N GLY A 100 -18.70 13.44 -3.64
CA GLY A 100 -19.41 12.77 -4.70
C GLY A 100 -20.00 13.78 -5.68
N ASP A 101 -20.85 13.31 -6.57
CA ASP A 101 -21.57 14.17 -7.49
C ASP A 101 -22.97 13.64 -7.79
N TYR A 102 -23.80 14.52 -8.30
CA TYR A 102 -25.11 14.16 -8.82
C TYR A 102 -25.43 14.95 -10.09
N GLN A 103 -26.22 14.34 -10.97
CA GLN A 103 -26.70 15.01 -12.17
C GLN A 103 -27.88 15.93 -11.83
N ASP A 104 -27.67 17.24 -11.93
CA ASP A 104 -28.78 18.19 -11.85
C ASP A 104 -29.56 18.16 -13.17
N ARG A 105 -30.71 17.50 -13.16
CA ARG A 105 -31.54 17.31 -14.35
C ARG A 105 -32.13 18.62 -14.90
N ARG A 106 -32.26 19.66 -14.08
CA ARG A 106 -32.81 20.97 -14.50
C ARG A 106 -31.71 21.81 -15.16
N ALA A 107 -30.52 21.82 -14.58
CA ALA A 107 -29.37 22.57 -15.12
C ALA A 107 -28.58 21.81 -16.15
N GLY A 108 -28.78 20.50 -16.30
CA GLY A 108 -28.00 19.64 -17.19
C GLY A 108 -26.53 19.50 -16.81
N THR A 109 -26.16 19.84 -15.57
CA THR A 109 -24.79 19.91 -15.10
C THR A 109 -24.54 18.95 -13.93
N LEU A 110 -23.28 18.52 -13.78
CA LEU A 110 -22.81 17.80 -12.61
C LEU A 110 -22.57 18.79 -11.46
N LYS A 111 -23.14 18.50 -10.31
CA LYS A 111 -22.99 19.26 -9.06
C LYS A 111 -22.39 18.38 -7.97
N GLU A 112 -21.80 19.03 -6.99
CA GLU A 112 -21.21 18.36 -5.84
C GLU A 112 -22.27 17.72 -4.95
N ALA A 113 -21.92 16.55 -4.44
CA ALA A 113 -22.61 15.86 -3.36
C ALA A 113 -21.62 15.43 -2.30
N VAL A 114 -22.12 15.10 -1.11
CA VAL A 114 -21.36 14.35 -0.09
C VAL A 114 -21.98 12.98 0.03
N THR A 115 -21.17 11.97 -0.09
CA THR A 115 -21.62 10.57 -0.07
C THR A 115 -20.94 9.79 1.05
N ILE A 116 -21.59 8.71 1.47
CA ILE A 116 -21.01 7.73 2.38
C ILE A 116 -20.09 6.79 1.58
N SER A 117 -18.93 6.50 2.13
CA SER A 117 -17.94 5.57 1.55
C SER A 117 -17.38 4.66 2.62
N SER A 118 -17.09 3.43 2.26
CA SER A 118 -16.29 2.54 3.12
C SER A 118 -14.80 2.84 2.96
N GLU A 119 -14.07 2.66 4.05
CA GLU A 119 -12.61 2.69 4.09
C GLU A 119 -12.06 1.27 4.11
N TYR A 120 -11.01 1.05 3.36
CA TYR A 120 -10.25 -0.20 3.29
C TYR A 120 -8.78 0.06 3.56
N THR A 121 -8.18 -0.80 4.36
CA THR A 121 -6.76 -0.69 4.69
C THR A 121 -5.92 -1.39 3.63
N VAL A 122 -4.87 -0.72 3.16
CA VAL A 122 -3.80 -1.30 2.35
C VAL A 122 -2.58 -1.44 3.25
N GLN A 123 -2.22 -2.68 3.59
CA GLN A 123 -1.05 -3.01 4.40
C GLN A 123 0.10 -3.48 3.53
N TYR A 124 1.33 -3.31 4.02
CA TYR A 124 2.55 -3.73 3.34
C TYR A 124 3.29 -4.74 4.20
N ASP A 125 3.54 -5.91 3.64
CA ASP A 125 4.30 -6.98 4.30
C ASP A 125 5.66 -7.15 3.62
N LYS A 126 6.71 -7.21 4.40
CA LYS A 126 8.09 -7.36 3.90
C LYS A 126 8.37 -8.70 3.22
N ASN A 127 7.52 -9.69 3.43
CA ASN A 127 7.59 -11.03 2.83
C ASN A 127 8.93 -11.74 2.99
N THR A 128 9.61 -11.49 4.11
CA THR A 128 10.88 -12.14 4.49
C THR A 128 11.02 -12.09 6.02
N LYS A 129 11.80 -13.02 6.59
CA LYS A 129 12.17 -12.98 8.02
C LYS A 129 13.30 -11.99 8.29
N ALA A 130 13.99 -11.55 7.27
CA ALA A 130 15.10 -10.61 7.39
C ALA A 130 14.65 -9.20 7.87
N GLN A 131 15.60 -8.39 8.28
CA GLN A 131 15.39 -6.97 8.53
C GLN A 131 15.25 -6.26 7.18
N VAL A 132 14.18 -5.50 7.02
CA VAL A 132 13.90 -4.67 5.86
C VAL A 132 13.75 -3.22 6.32
N GLU A 133 14.45 -2.32 5.67
CA GLU A 133 14.37 -0.90 5.92
C GLU A 133 13.35 -0.22 4.99
N GLN A 134 12.89 0.96 5.36
CA GLN A 134 12.02 1.79 4.53
C GLN A 134 10.71 1.06 4.11
N MET A 135 10.13 0.27 5.00
CA MET A 135 8.79 -0.28 4.76
C MET A 135 7.74 0.84 4.74
N PRO A 136 6.81 0.82 3.78
CA PRO A 136 5.71 1.76 3.78
C PRO A 136 4.78 1.60 4.98
N GLU A 137 4.26 2.72 5.48
CA GLU A 137 3.14 2.71 6.42
C GLU A 137 1.84 2.28 5.72
N PRO A 138 0.90 1.69 6.45
CA PRO A 138 -0.41 1.38 5.90
C PRO A 138 -1.10 2.63 5.34
N SER A 139 -1.83 2.46 4.26
CA SER A 139 -2.62 3.52 3.63
C SER A 139 -4.10 3.16 3.56
N VAL A 140 -4.93 4.13 3.21
CA VAL A 140 -6.38 3.96 3.12
C VAL A 140 -6.82 4.06 1.67
N LYS A 141 -7.70 3.15 1.27
CA LYS A 141 -8.42 3.15 0.01
C LYS A 141 -9.91 3.33 0.30
N TYR A 142 -10.58 4.17 -0.47
CA TYR A 142 -12.02 4.35 -0.35
C TYR A 142 -12.80 3.54 -1.38
N TRP A 143 -14.07 3.31 -1.09
CA TRP A 143 -14.95 2.54 -1.97
C TRP A 143 -15.03 3.15 -3.37
N TYR A 144 -14.73 2.33 -4.37
CA TYR A 144 -14.73 2.67 -5.79
C TYR A 144 -13.79 3.84 -6.19
N GLU A 145 -12.84 4.20 -5.31
CA GLU A 145 -11.78 5.15 -5.64
C GLU A 145 -10.47 4.41 -5.97
N LYS A 146 -9.66 5.00 -6.85
CA LYS A 146 -8.28 4.57 -7.05
C LYS A 146 -7.45 5.00 -5.85
N ALA A 147 -6.52 4.18 -5.45
CA ALA A 147 -5.54 4.52 -4.43
C ALA A 147 -4.14 4.18 -4.95
N ALA A 148 -3.19 5.07 -4.78
CA ALA A 148 -1.81 4.78 -5.15
C ALA A 148 -1.17 3.81 -4.15
N VAL A 149 -0.46 2.81 -4.66
CA VAL A 149 0.52 2.05 -3.89
C VAL A 149 1.60 3.02 -3.43
N SER A 150 2.11 2.86 -2.21
CA SER A 150 3.15 3.75 -1.69
C SER A 150 4.32 3.89 -2.67
N GLU A 151 4.82 5.11 -2.84
CA GLU A 151 6.02 5.39 -3.62
C GLU A 151 7.30 4.94 -2.90
N GLN A 152 7.21 4.66 -1.61
CA GLN A 152 8.34 4.22 -0.80
C GLN A 152 8.79 2.82 -1.21
N ILE A 153 10.07 2.69 -1.55
CA ILE A 153 10.68 1.43 -1.95
C ILE A 153 11.36 0.83 -0.74
N PRO A 154 10.92 -0.37 -0.29
CA PRO A 154 11.58 -1.05 0.83
C PRO A 154 13.00 -1.51 0.42
N LYS A 155 13.90 -1.62 1.40
CA LYS A 155 15.29 -2.04 1.18
C LYS A 155 15.63 -3.27 2.02
N TRP A 156 16.02 -4.31 1.34
CA TRP A 156 16.59 -5.51 1.94
C TRP A 156 18.00 -5.73 1.42
N LEU A 157 18.98 -5.16 2.12
CA LEU A 157 20.38 -5.20 1.69
C LEU A 157 20.51 -4.76 0.22
N ASP A 158 21.18 -5.58 -0.60
CA ASP A 158 21.33 -5.35 -2.05
C ASP A 158 20.37 -6.22 -2.88
N VAL A 159 19.39 -6.86 -2.23
CA VAL A 159 18.41 -7.70 -2.92
C VAL A 159 17.44 -6.80 -3.68
N PRO A 160 17.33 -6.95 -5.00
CA PRO A 160 16.43 -6.13 -5.79
C PRO A 160 14.96 -6.33 -5.39
N PHE A 161 14.26 -5.22 -5.17
CA PHE A 161 12.82 -5.21 -5.01
C PHE A 161 12.15 -5.24 -6.38
N LEU A 162 11.26 -6.21 -6.61
CA LEU A 162 10.58 -6.43 -7.89
C LEU A 162 9.19 -5.81 -7.96
N GLY A 163 8.67 -5.31 -6.83
CA GLY A 163 7.33 -4.73 -6.73
C GLY A 163 6.50 -5.40 -5.64
N TRP A 164 5.26 -4.99 -5.55
CA TRP A 164 4.27 -5.50 -4.61
C TRP A 164 3.34 -6.52 -5.27
N ASN A 165 2.87 -7.52 -4.53
CA ASN A 165 1.89 -8.48 -5.03
C ASN A 165 0.89 -8.86 -3.92
N GLU A 166 -0.35 -9.15 -4.30
CA GLU A 166 -1.37 -9.66 -3.38
C GLU A 166 -1.13 -11.14 -3.01
N ASN A 167 -0.34 -11.85 -3.81
CA ASN A 167 0.06 -13.22 -3.53
C ASN A 167 1.47 -13.28 -2.96
N GLN A 168 1.59 -13.74 -1.72
CA GLN A 168 2.85 -13.91 -0.99
C GLN A 168 3.89 -14.77 -1.73
N THR A 169 3.45 -15.74 -2.53
CA THR A 169 4.33 -16.69 -3.23
C THR A 169 4.62 -16.28 -4.69
N ALA A 170 4.18 -15.11 -5.12
CA ALA A 170 4.45 -14.59 -6.45
C ALA A 170 5.97 -14.44 -6.69
N LYS A 171 6.38 -14.51 -7.95
CA LYS A 171 7.77 -14.33 -8.37
C LYS A 171 8.01 -13.00 -9.09
N GLU A 172 6.95 -12.24 -9.32
CA GLU A 172 6.98 -10.93 -10.00
C GLU A 172 6.08 -9.95 -9.27
N GLY A 173 6.45 -8.68 -9.31
CA GLY A 173 5.61 -7.60 -8.79
C GLY A 173 4.36 -7.43 -9.65
N GLN A 174 3.21 -7.36 -9.01
CA GLN A 174 1.93 -7.03 -9.65
C GLN A 174 1.74 -5.52 -9.73
N TYR A 175 2.20 -4.80 -8.72
CA TYR A 175 2.12 -3.34 -8.63
C TYR A 175 3.50 -2.75 -8.38
N GLN A 176 3.81 -1.68 -9.08
CA GLN A 176 5.00 -0.88 -8.83
C GLN A 176 4.70 0.26 -7.83
N PRO A 177 5.72 0.78 -7.10
CA PRO A 177 5.56 1.97 -6.28
C PRO A 177 4.92 3.13 -7.06
N GLY A 178 3.91 3.78 -6.47
CA GLY A 178 3.16 4.86 -7.11
C GLY A 178 2.06 4.40 -8.09
N GLU A 179 1.97 3.12 -8.41
CA GLU A 179 0.92 2.60 -9.30
C GLU A 179 -0.44 2.60 -8.59
N ASN A 180 -1.51 2.80 -9.36
CA ASN A 180 -2.85 2.82 -8.81
C ASN A 180 -3.45 1.42 -8.68
N LEU A 181 -3.96 1.12 -7.49
CA LEU A 181 -4.85 0.00 -7.27
C LEU A 181 -6.17 0.23 -8.03
N PRO A 182 -6.76 -0.82 -8.61
CA PRO A 182 -8.05 -0.72 -9.29
C PRO A 182 -9.16 -0.21 -8.36
N ALA A 183 -10.06 0.62 -8.91
CA ALA A 183 -11.15 1.21 -8.14
C ALA A 183 -12.10 0.15 -7.55
N GLU A 184 -12.32 -0.94 -8.28
CA GLU A 184 -13.18 -2.07 -7.92
C GLU A 184 -12.65 -2.96 -6.79
N LYS A 185 -11.40 -2.80 -6.37
CA LYS A 185 -10.83 -3.49 -5.21
C LYS A 185 -11.39 -2.91 -3.91
N ASN A 186 -12.60 -3.31 -3.56
CA ASN A 186 -13.34 -2.83 -2.39
C ASN A 186 -13.19 -3.77 -1.19
N GLN A 187 -11.95 -3.95 -0.73
CA GLN A 187 -11.59 -4.80 0.40
C GLN A 187 -10.27 -4.37 1.02
N ASP A 188 -10.01 -4.81 2.25
CA ASP A 188 -8.69 -4.70 2.86
C ASP A 188 -7.69 -5.53 2.06
N LEU A 189 -6.52 -4.97 1.82
CA LEU A 189 -5.45 -5.59 1.02
C LEU A 189 -4.19 -5.72 1.86
N THR A 190 -3.48 -6.83 1.66
CA THR A 190 -2.08 -6.95 2.07
C THR A 190 -1.24 -7.09 0.82
N LEU A 191 -0.29 -6.19 0.64
CA LEU A 191 0.67 -6.18 -0.44
C LEU A 191 2.00 -6.73 0.08
N TYR A 192 2.41 -7.85 -0.46
CA TYR A 192 3.65 -8.52 -0.13
C TYR A 192 4.79 -8.02 -1.01
N ALA A 193 5.91 -7.64 -0.40
CA ALA A 193 7.11 -7.30 -1.14
C ALA A 193 7.62 -8.53 -1.91
N ILE A 194 7.87 -8.36 -3.18
CA ILE A 194 8.47 -9.40 -4.01
C ILE A 194 9.92 -9.01 -4.26
N TRP A 195 10.78 -9.94 -3.94
CA TRP A 195 12.23 -9.77 -4.01
C TRP A 195 12.83 -10.67 -5.07
N GLU A 196 13.92 -10.20 -5.70
CA GLU A 196 14.75 -11.10 -6.52
C GLU A 196 15.44 -12.10 -5.59
N ASP A 197 15.00 -13.36 -5.64
CA ASP A 197 15.46 -14.41 -4.73
C ASP A 197 16.59 -15.26 -5.36
N ARG A 198 17.34 -14.69 -6.31
CA ARG A 198 18.33 -15.49 -7.04
C ARG A 198 19.71 -14.86 -6.99
N VAL A 199 20.69 -15.65 -6.53
CA VAL A 199 22.12 -15.35 -6.63
C VAL A 199 22.74 -16.31 -7.63
N SER A 200 23.46 -15.79 -8.61
CA SER A 200 24.24 -16.61 -9.54
C SER A 200 25.68 -16.73 -9.03
N ILE A 201 26.10 -17.95 -8.73
CA ILE A 201 27.45 -18.26 -8.33
C ILE A 201 28.17 -18.93 -9.52
N ARG A 202 29.28 -18.33 -9.96
CA ARG A 202 30.07 -18.83 -11.10
C ARG A 202 31.43 -19.28 -10.63
N TYR A 203 31.81 -20.46 -11.07
CA TYR A 203 33.13 -21.07 -10.82
C TYR A 203 34.01 -20.88 -12.04
N LEU A 204 34.96 -19.97 -11.93
CA LEU A 204 35.87 -19.60 -13.04
C LEU A 204 37.23 -20.27 -12.89
N GLY A 205 37.76 -20.72 -13.99
CA GLY A 205 38.98 -21.54 -14.02
C GLY A 205 40.31 -20.79 -13.81
N ASN A 206 40.33 -19.48 -13.70
CA ASN A 206 41.50 -18.66 -13.44
C ASN A 206 42.80 -19.20 -14.09
N HIS A 207 42.86 -19.19 -15.42
CA HIS A 207 43.96 -19.78 -16.26
C HIS A 207 44.03 -21.31 -16.24
N ALA A 208 42.96 -22.03 -15.92
CA ALA A 208 42.92 -23.48 -16.12
C ALA A 208 43.03 -23.83 -17.62
N GLU A 209 43.72 -24.93 -17.92
CA GLU A 209 43.90 -25.45 -19.29
C GLU A 209 42.82 -26.48 -19.63
N GLU A 210 42.27 -27.15 -18.61
CA GLU A 210 41.18 -28.12 -18.72
C GLU A 210 40.12 -27.82 -17.67
N GLY A 211 38.93 -28.38 -17.86
CA GLY A 211 37.79 -28.25 -16.98
C GLY A 211 36.67 -27.42 -17.60
N GLN A 212 35.58 -27.24 -16.87
CA GLN A 212 34.42 -26.53 -17.37
C GLN A 212 33.94 -25.48 -16.37
N GLU A 213 33.64 -24.30 -16.87
CA GLU A 213 32.91 -23.29 -16.11
C GLU A 213 31.55 -23.85 -15.69
N LYS A 214 31.20 -23.66 -14.45
CA LYS A 214 29.90 -24.00 -13.89
C LYS A 214 29.29 -22.78 -13.23
N SER A 215 27.97 -22.73 -13.26
CA SER A 215 27.20 -21.75 -12.51
C SER A 215 26.02 -22.42 -11.82
N GLU A 216 25.69 -21.92 -10.65
CA GLU A 216 24.52 -22.31 -9.88
C GLU A 216 23.69 -21.08 -9.59
N ILE A 217 22.39 -21.26 -9.55
CA ILE A 217 21.45 -20.24 -9.08
C ILE A 217 20.94 -20.71 -7.74
N VAL A 218 21.15 -19.92 -6.71
CA VAL A 218 20.74 -20.20 -5.34
C VAL A 218 19.81 -19.11 -4.82
N SER A 219 18.95 -19.46 -3.86
CA SER A 219 18.05 -18.52 -3.22
C SER A 219 18.80 -17.68 -2.20
N TYR A 220 18.54 -16.36 -2.17
CA TYR A 220 19.03 -15.49 -1.10
C TYR A 220 18.52 -15.94 0.27
N GLU A 221 17.25 -16.33 0.38
CA GLU A 221 16.66 -16.80 1.63
C GLU A 221 17.37 -18.05 2.16
N ASP A 222 17.67 -19.02 1.29
CA ASP A 222 18.42 -20.22 1.64
C ASP A 222 19.83 -19.88 2.10
N CYS A 223 20.52 -19.00 1.38
CA CYS A 223 21.86 -18.55 1.73
C CYS A 223 21.88 -17.81 3.07
N LEU A 224 20.85 -16.99 3.36
CA LEU A 224 20.74 -16.26 4.60
C LEU A 224 20.57 -17.21 5.81
N GLN A 225 19.77 -18.27 5.66
CA GLN A 225 19.49 -19.23 6.73
C GLN A 225 20.57 -20.28 6.90
N ASN A 226 21.10 -20.82 5.82
CA ASN A 226 21.92 -22.02 5.81
C ASN A 226 23.37 -21.79 5.33
N GLY A 227 23.66 -20.61 4.79
CA GLY A 227 24.88 -20.37 4.02
C GLY A 227 24.90 -21.17 2.71
N TYR A 228 25.82 -20.82 1.84
CA TYR A 228 26.03 -21.56 0.59
C TYR A 228 27.22 -22.51 0.73
N ARG A 229 27.05 -23.77 0.31
CA ARG A 229 28.12 -24.76 0.29
C ARG A 229 28.92 -24.63 -0.98
N ILE A 230 30.20 -24.22 -0.88
CA ILE A 230 31.14 -24.13 -2.01
C ILE A 230 31.39 -25.53 -2.58
N GLN A 231 31.21 -25.67 -3.87
CA GLN A 231 31.45 -26.94 -4.59
C GLN A 231 32.95 -27.26 -4.68
N LYS A 232 33.26 -28.54 -4.63
CA LYS A 232 34.64 -29.00 -4.85
C LYS A 232 34.96 -28.95 -6.33
N ASN A 233 36.23 -28.69 -6.68
CA ASN A 233 36.68 -28.74 -8.06
C ASN A 233 36.52 -30.16 -8.64
N LYS A 234 37.02 -31.17 -7.90
CA LYS A 234 36.97 -32.56 -8.34
C LYS A 234 35.53 -33.07 -8.43
N GLY A 235 35.11 -33.47 -9.61
CA GLY A 235 33.79 -34.00 -9.90
C GLY A 235 32.73 -32.92 -10.17
N TYR A 236 33.11 -31.63 -10.16
CA TYR A 236 32.20 -30.55 -10.47
C TYR A 236 32.67 -29.69 -11.65
N THR A 237 33.79 -28.97 -11.51
CA THR A 237 34.41 -28.18 -12.59
C THR A 237 35.58 -28.89 -13.25
N ASP A 238 36.24 -29.76 -12.51
CA ASP A 238 37.42 -30.54 -12.93
C ASP A 238 38.51 -29.69 -13.55
N TYR A 239 38.72 -28.48 -13.07
CA TYR A 239 39.76 -27.57 -13.55
C TYR A 239 41.15 -28.13 -13.26
N LYS A 240 41.98 -28.10 -14.29
CA LYS A 240 43.39 -28.49 -14.22
C LYS A 240 44.28 -27.46 -14.90
N ARG A 241 45.49 -27.35 -14.40
CA ARG A 241 46.56 -26.57 -15.01
C ARG A 241 47.85 -27.37 -14.91
N ASN A 242 48.58 -27.47 -16.03
CA ASN A 242 49.81 -28.25 -16.09
C ASN A 242 50.79 -27.82 -14.99
N ARG A 243 51.40 -28.82 -14.30
CA ARG A 243 52.33 -28.61 -13.17
C ARG A 243 51.78 -27.83 -11.97
N HIS A 244 50.46 -27.71 -11.83
CA HIS A 244 49.83 -27.04 -10.71
C HIS A 244 48.81 -27.96 -10.05
N THR A 245 48.64 -27.81 -8.75
CA THR A 245 47.58 -28.47 -7.99
C THR A 245 46.49 -27.42 -7.70
N PHE A 246 45.21 -27.78 -7.87
CA PHE A 246 44.12 -26.95 -7.49
C PHE A 246 44.13 -26.74 -5.96
N ALA A 247 44.21 -25.52 -5.50
CA ALA A 247 44.35 -25.19 -4.08
C ALA A 247 42.97 -24.89 -3.41
N GLY A 248 42.06 -24.31 -4.18
CA GLY A 248 40.76 -23.89 -3.66
C GLY A 248 40.17 -22.76 -4.49
N TRP A 249 39.09 -22.21 -3.98
CA TRP A 249 38.39 -21.08 -4.58
C TRP A 249 38.63 -19.78 -3.81
N ASP A 250 38.60 -18.67 -4.49
CA ASP A 250 38.61 -17.33 -3.91
C ASP A 250 37.76 -16.39 -4.76
N GLN A 251 37.22 -15.35 -4.17
CA GLN A 251 36.51 -14.32 -4.90
C GLN A 251 37.44 -13.39 -5.69
N ARG A 252 38.72 -13.39 -5.40
CA ARG A 252 39.77 -12.62 -6.06
C ARG A 252 40.58 -13.51 -6.98
N ALA A 253 40.84 -13.05 -8.18
CA ALA A 253 41.56 -13.82 -9.20
C ALA A 253 43.09 -13.92 -8.98
N ASP A 254 43.68 -13.03 -8.19
CA ASP A 254 45.10 -12.81 -8.00
C ASP A 254 45.69 -13.38 -6.71
N VAL A 255 44.93 -14.24 -6.04
CA VAL A 255 45.30 -14.81 -4.74
C VAL A 255 46.26 -16.00 -4.90
N GLY A 256 47.32 -16.06 -4.08
CA GLY A 256 48.21 -17.18 -3.98
C GLY A 256 47.53 -18.45 -3.43
N ALA A 257 48.04 -19.63 -3.82
CA ALA A 257 47.49 -20.94 -3.46
C ALA A 257 47.28 -21.15 -1.94
N LYS A 258 48.16 -20.58 -1.12
CA LYS A 258 48.06 -20.68 0.35
C LYS A 258 47.02 -19.74 0.96
N GLU A 259 46.56 -18.77 0.19
CA GLU A 259 45.64 -17.69 0.61
C GLU A 259 44.24 -17.92 0.09
N ALA A 260 43.97 -18.99 -0.67
CA ALA A 260 42.65 -19.32 -1.16
C ALA A 260 41.65 -19.41 0.04
N ALA A 261 40.59 -18.64 -0.03
CA ALA A 261 39.62 -18.56 1.05
C ALA A 261 38.90 -19.89 1.30
N PHE A 262 38.65 -20.67 0.23
CA PHE A 262 37.91 -21.93 0.27
C PHE A 262 38.76 -23.06 -0.26
N GLN A 263 39.45 -23.77 0.64
CA GLN A 263 40.39 -24.83 0.28
C GLN A 263 39.69 -26.11 -0.15
N GLU A 264 40.17 -26.77 -1.18
CA GLU A 264 39.59 -27.98 -1.79
C GLU A 264 39.44 -29.16 -0.82
N ASN A 265 40.31 -29.28 0.16
CA ASN A 265 40.32 -30.39 1.11
C ASN A 265 39.37 -30.19 2.32
N ARG A 266 38.64 -29.12 2.34
CA ARG A 266 37.71 -28.78 3.42
C ARG A 266 36.26 -28.70 2.92
N GLU A 267 35.32 -28.91 3.81
CA GLU A 267 33.94 -28.51 3.57
C GLU A 267 33.85 -27.02 3.86
N ASN A 268 33.60 -26.23 2.84
CA ASN A 268 33.51 -24.78 2.95
C ASN A 268 32.06 -24.34 2.80
N ARG A 269 31.59 -23.52 3.72
CA ARG A 269 30.35 -22.77 3.60
C ARG A 269 30.68 -21.30 3.64
N ILE A 270 30.00 -20.55 2.80
CA ILE A 270 30.07 -19.11 2.76
C ILE A 270 28.77 -18.58 3.35
N SER A 271 28.87 -17.62 4.25
CA SER A 271 27.69 -16.95 4.79
C SER A 271 27.10 -16.00 3.73
N TYR A 272 25.86 -15.60 3.92
CA TYR A 272 25.23 -14.58 3.09
C TYR A 272 26.05 -13.28 3.05
N GLU A 273 26.58 -12.86 4.18
CA GLU A 273 27.42 -11.65 4.31
C GLU A 273 28.71 -11.72 3.46
N GLU A 274 29.28 -12.91 3.34
CA GLU A 274 30.48 -13.15 2.53
C GLU A 274 30.15 -13.28 1.04
N LEU A 275 28.99 -13.87 0.67
CA LEU A 275 28.53 -13.93 -0.72
C LEU A 275 28.31 -12.54 -1.32
N ARG A 276 27.98 -11.59 -0.48
CA ARG A 276 27.63 -10.23 -0.85
C ARG A 276 28.84 -9.33 -1.15
N LYS A 277 30.03 -9.68 -0.66
CA LYS A 277 31.29 -8.93 -0.87
C LYS A 277 31.87 -9.20 -2.25
#